data_cc9f6a647c53c14eaa9a768f56f6859b
#
_entry.id   cc9f6a647c53c14eaa9a768f56f6859b
#
_cell.length_a   1.000
_cell.length_b   1.000
_cell.length_c   1.000
_cell.angle_alpha   90.00
_cell.angle_beta   90.00
_cell.angle_gamma   90.00
#
_symmetry.space_group_name_H-M   'P 1'
#
loop_
_entity.id
_entity.type
_entity.pdbx_description
1 polymer ?
#
loop_
_entity_poly.entity_id
_entity_poly.type
_entity_poly.pdbx_seq_one_letter_code
_entity_poly.pdbx_strand_id
1 'polypeptide(L)'
;METIKIFLDFAGYISTIIIIAGIIAGVVVWFSGISPALYRLGNGLAKRKIAVFAKNDNAVSLKSLLIDSKLFKQKNIFEITCKDDVGKAEEASVYLVHWHDWANDISEILSKKPDKCAMVVYAPYDKGKIPDEQMKNLDGKRHTAVTNFRGRLLNDIVTAMITMSL
;
A
#
# COMPACT_ATOMS: atom_id res chain seq x y z
N MET A 1 64.06 15.46 1.68
CA MET A 1 62.93 15.32 0.72
C MET A 1 62.35 13.93 0.68
N GLU A 2 63.15 12.86 0.74
CA GLU A 2 62.63 11.48 0.71
C GLU A 2 61.73 11.11 1.90
N THR A 3 62.08 11.54 3.10
CA THR A 3 61.30 11.26 4.31
C THR A 3 59.85 11.82 4.23
N ILE A 4 59.72 13.00 3.66
CA ILE A 4 58.40 13.67 3.45
C ILE A 4 57.57 12.89 2.42
N LYS A 5 58.22 12.41 1.35
CA LYS A 5 57.57 11.59 0.34
C LYS A 5 57.05 10.28 0.90
N ILE A 6 57.86 9.58 1.67
CA ILE A 6 57.48 8.32 2.35
C ILE A 6 56.28 8.55 3.29
N PHE A 7 56.29 9.66 4.02
CA PHE A 7 55.16 9.97 4.92
C PHE A 7 53.87 10.26 4.14
N LEU A 8 53.95 11.00 3.05
CA LEU A 8 52.81 11.29 2.18
C LEU A 8 52.27 10.04 1.49
N ASP A 9 53.12 9.16 1.02
CA ASP A 9 52.72 7.88 0.42
C ASP A 9 52.04 6.98 1.44
N PHE A 10 52.57 6.91 2.65
CA PHE A 10 51.97 6.14 3.75
C PHE A 10 50.59 6.68 4.15
N ALA A 11 50.47 8.01 4.28
CA ALA A 11 49.18 8.66 4.54
C ALA A 11 48.17 8.43 3.41
N GLY A 12 48.64 8.42 2.15
CA GLY A 12 47.80 8.09 1.00
C GLY A 12 47.30 6.67 0.99
N TYR A 13 48.13 5.68 1.34
CA TYR A 13 47.70 4.29 1.47
C TYR A 13 46.65 4.11 2.57
N ILE A 14 46.87 4.70 3.74
CA ILE A 14 45.90 4.63 4.86
C ILE A 14 44.56 5.23 4.45
N SER A 15 44.57 6.44 3.84
CA SER A 15 43.36 7.08 3.38
C SER A 15 42.60 6.25 2.35
N THR A 16 43.32 5.64 1.41
CA THR A 16 42.72 4.75 0.40
C THR A 16 42.06 3.54 1.02
N ILE A 17 42.71 2.90 2.01
CA ILE A 17 42.13 1.75 2.74
C ILE A 17 40.85 2.17 3.47
N ILE A 18 40.86 3.31 4.15
CA ILE A 18 39.68 3.83 4.88
C ILE A 18 38.52 4.09 3.93
N ILE A 19 38.78 4.70 2.77
CA ILE A 19 37.76 4.97 1.74
C ILE A 19 37.16 3.65 1.23
N ILE A 20 38.00 2.68 0.86
CA ILE A 20 37.53 1.38 0.38
C ILE A 20 36.69 0.66 1.45
N ALA A 21 37.16 0.64 2.70
CA ALA A 21 36.42 0.06 3.81
C ALA A 21 35.05 0.75 4.03
N GLY A 22 35.03 2.09 3.93
CA GLY A 22 33.81 2.86 4.02
C GLY A 22 32.79 2.56 2.90
N ILE A 23 33.29 2.42 1.66
CA ILE A 23 32.43 2.00 0.53
C ILE A 23 31.86 0.61 0.76
N ILE A 24 32.68 -0.35 1.16
CA ILE A 24 32.23 -1.72 1.43
C ILE A 24 31.19 -1.73 2.56
N ALA A 25 31.46 -1.02 3.66
CA ALA A 25 30.50 -0.93 4.76
C ALA A 25 29.18 -0.29 4.33
N GLY A 26 29.22 0.79 3.54
CA GLY A 26 28.05 1.43 2.97
C GLY A 26 27.22 0.49 2.08
N VAL A 27 27.88 -0.30 1.23
CA VAL A 27 27.22 -1.31 0.39
C VAL A 27 26.57 -2.40 1.26
N VAL A 28 27.26 -2.89 2.29
CA VAL A 28 26.71 -3.91 3.20
C VAL A 28 25.47 -3.37 3.94
N VAL A 29 25.52 -2.15 4.47
CA VAL A 29 24.38 -1.53 5.15
C VAL A 29 23.21 -1.35 4.18
N TRP A 30 23.47 -0.91 2.95
CA TRP A 30 22.43 -0.79 1.92
C TRP A 30 21.74 -2.12 1.64
N PHE A 31 22.50 -3.17 1.37
CA PHE A 31 21.92 -4.48 1.04
C PHE A 31 21.26 -5.17 2.23
N SER A 32 21.74 -4.99 3.45
CA SER A 32 21.18 -5.64 4.64
C SER A 32 19.98 -4.88 5.24
N GLY A 33 19.91 -3.57 5.08
CA GLY A 33 18.88 -2.72 5.68
C GLY A 33 17.84 -2.20 4.70
N ILE A 34 18.26 -1.35 3.79
CA ILE A 34 17.35 -0.56 2.94
C ILE A 34 16.79 -1.38 1.79
N SER A 35 17.65 -2.13 1.09
CA SER A 35 17.25 -2.89 -0.09
C SER A 35 16.15 -3.94 0.18
N PRO A 36 16.19 -4.74 1.25
CA PRO A 36 15.11 -5.67 1.56
C PRO A 36 13.77 -4.97 1.86
N ALA A 37 13.81 -3.83 2.52
CA ALA A 37 12.60 -3.05 2.81
C ALA A 37 11.97 -2.49 1.54
N LEU A 38 12.78 -1.88 0.65
CA LEU A 38 12.32 -1.39 -0.65
C LEU A 38 11.80 -2.52 -1.54
N TYR A 39 12.47 -3.66 -1.55
CA TYR A 39 12.04 -4.82 -2.33
C TYR A 39 10.68 -5.36 -1.84
N ARG A 40 10.48 -5.48 -0.51
CA ARG A 40 9.21 -5.92 0.08
C ARG A 40 8.09 -4.93 -0.26
N LEU A 41 8.35 -3.64 -0.12
CA LEU A 41 7.39 -2.58 -0.45
C LEU A 41 7.02 -2.61 -1.93
N GLY A 42 7.99 -2.60 -2.82
CA GLY A 42 7.76 -2.60 -4.27
C GLY A 42 7.08 -3.88 -4.76
N ASN A 43 7.48 -5.04 -4.25
CA ASN A 43 6.86 -6.31 -4.60
C ASN A 43 5.44 -6.43 -4.02
N GLY A 44 5.21 -5.89 -2.82
CA GLY A 44 3.89 -5.79 -2.20
C GLY A 44 2.93 -4.98 -3.07
N LEU A 45 3.31 -3.78 -3.47
CA LEU A 45 2.49 -2.91 -4.31
C LEU A 45 2.26 -3.49 -5.72
N ALA A 46 3.30 -4.09 -6.32
CA ALA A 46 3.25 -4.57 -7.71
C ALA A 46 2.45 -5.86 -7.91
N LYS A 47 2.31 -6.71 -6.89
CA LYS A 47 1.67 -8.03 -6.97
C LYS A 47 0.29 -8.08 -6.35
N ARG A 48 -0.06 -7.15 -5.45
CA ARG A 48 -1.33 -7.17 -4.74
C ARG A 48 -2.49 -6.80 -5.62
N LYS A 49 -3.56 -7.56 -5.47
CA LYS A 49 -4.83 -7.34 -6.16
C LYS A 49 -5.72 -6.42 -5.32
N ILE A 50 -6.39 -5.49 -5.99
CA ILE A 50 -7.36 -4.56 -5.38
C ILE A 50 -8.72 -4.82 -5.99
N ALA A 51 -9.70 -5.14 -5.16
CA ALA A 51 -11.10 -5.22 -5.56
C ALA A 51 -11.78 -3.87 -5.27
N VAL A 52 -12.30 -3.24 -6.30
CA VAL A 52 -13.01 -1.96 -6.21
C VAL A 52 -14.51 -2.24 -6.21
N PHE A 53 -15.14 -2.11 -5.05
CA PHE A 53 -16.57 -2.23 -4.86
C PHE A 53 -17.23 -0.87 -5.08
N ALA A 54 -17.64 -0.61 -6.30
CA ALA A 54 -18.32 0.64 -6.67
C ALA A 54 -19.21 0.41 -7.89
N LYS A 55 -20.17 1.30 -8.09
CA LYS A 55 -21.12 1.22 -9.22
C LYS A 55 -20.96 2.42 -10.14
N ASN A 56 -21.25 2.22 -11.42
CA ASN A 56 -21.31 3.28 -12.44
C ASN A 56 -20.06 4.20 -12.43
N ASP A 57 -20.25 5.49 -12.41
CA ASP A 57 -19.21 6.52 -12.46
C ASP A 57 -18.24 6.45 -11.26
N ASN A 58 -18.72 5.98 -10.09
CA ASN A 58 -17.88 5.80 -8.92
C ASN A 58 -16.81 4.72 -9.15
N ALA A 59 -17.16 3.63 -9.85
CA ALA A 59 -16.22 2.56 -10.20
C ALA A 59 -15.13 3.09 -11.14
N VAL A 60 -15.53 3.78 -12.20
CA VAL A 60 -14.60 4.40 -13.15
C VAL A 60 -13.68 5.39 -12.44
N SER A 61 -14.25 6.25 -11.59
CA SER A 61 -13.52 7.28 -10.87
C SER A 61 -12.51 6.73 -9.85
N LEU A 62 -12.84 5.67 -9.11
CA LEU A 62 -11.94 5.04 -8.16
C LEU A 62 -10.85 4.23 -8.87
N LYS A 63 -11.20 3.55 -9.95
CA LYS A 63 -10.24 2.82 -10.77
C LYS A 63 -9.23 3.76 -11.42
N SER A 64 -9.66 4.87 -12.01
CA SER A 64 -8.75 5.86 -12.60
C SER A 64 -7.81 6.44 -11.54
N LEU A 65 -8.29 6.76 -10.34
CA LEU A 65 -7.44 7.20 -9.23
C LEU A 65 -6.29 6.23 -8.95
N LEU A 66 -6.60 4.92 -8.92
CA LEU A 66 -5.59 3.88 -8.67
C LEU A 66 -4.60 3.76 -9.83
N ILE A 67 -5.06 3.82 -11.07
CA ILE A 67 -4.22 3.73 -12.27
C ILE A 67 -3.32 4.97 -12.42
N ASP A 68 -3.89 6.16 -12.26
CA ASP A 68 -3.19 7.43 -12.43
C ASP A 68 -2.10 7.63 -11.37
N SER A 69 -2.25 7.01 -10.20
CA SER A 69 -1.21 7.00 -9.17
C SER A 69 0.09 6.31 -9.60
N LYS A 70 0.05 5.46 -10.64
CA LYS A 70 1.16 4.61 -11.13
C LYS A 70 1.75 3.66 -10.07
N LEU A 71 1.12 3.54 -8.90
CA LEU A 71 1.54 2.64 -7.83
C LEU A 71 1.11 1.20 -8.09
N PHE A 72 0.00 1.01 -8.80
CA PHE A 72 -0.62 -0.29 -8.99
C PHE A 72 -0.65 -0.67 -10.47
N LYS A 73 -0.48 -1.96 -10.75
CA LYS A 73 -0.64 -2.47 -12.12
C LYS A 73 -2.13 -2.59 -12.46
N GLN A 74 -2.55 -2.04 -13.58
CA GLN A 74 -3.95 -2.08 -14.03
C GLN A 74 -4.57 -3.50 -13.99
N LYS A 75 -3.81 -4.52 -14.36
CA LYS A 75 -4.25 -5.93 -14.33
C LYS A 75 -4.57 -6.47 -12.94
N ASN A 76 -4.14 -5.78 -11.87
CA ASN A 76 -4.36 -6.15 -10.49
C ASN A 76 -5.54 -5.39 -9.86
N ILE A 77 -6.19 -4.51 -10.63
CA ILE A 77 -7.35 -3.73 -10.18
C ILE A 77 -8.55 -4.28 -10.92
N PHE A 78 -9.52 -4.80 -10.17
CA PHE A 78 -10.76 -5.31 -10.75
C PHE A 78 -11.98 -4.75 -10.02
N GLU A 79 -13.05 -4.59 -10.78
CA GLU A 79 -14.28 -3.97 -10.32
C GLU A 79 -15.29 -5.03 -9.89
N ILE A 80 -15.96 -4.75 -8.77
CA ILE A 80 -17.09 -5.50 -8.27
C ILE A 80 -18.30 -4.57 -8.32
N THR A 81 -19.18 -4.78 -9.30
CA THR A 81 -20.32 -3.90 -9.57
C THR A 81 -21.66 -4.50 -9.15
N CYS A 82 -21.71 -5.83 -8.97
CA CYS A 82 -22.89 -6.57 -8.56
C CYS A 82 -22.56 -7.60 -7.46
N LYS A 83 -23.58 -8.09 -6.78
CA LYS A 83 -23.44 -9.06 -5.68
C LYS A 83 -22.85 -10.40 -6.14
N ASP A 84 -23.19 -10.83 -7.32
CA ASP A 84 -22.74 -12.11 -7.88
C ASP A 84 -21.21 -12.14 -8.05
N ASP A 85 -20.61 -10.98 -8.22
CA ASP A 85 -19.18 -10.82 -8.41
C ASP A 85 -18.36 -10.73 -7.10
N VAL A 86 -19.03 -10.65 -5.94
CA VAL A 86 -18.35 -10.52 -4.63
C VAL A 86 -17.37 -11.68 -4.39
N GLY A 87 -17.68 -12.88 -4.84
CA GLY A 87 -16.75 -14.03 -4.76
C GLY A 87 -15.43 -13.81 -5.49
N LYS A 88 -15.41 -13.03 -6.56
CA LYS A 88 -14.16 -12.70 -7.27
C LYS A 88 -13.18 -11.87 -6.44
N ALA A 89 -13.69 -11.19 -5.42
CA ALA A 89 -12.87 -10.38 -4.53
C ALA A 89 -12.03 -11.21 -3.53
N GLU A 90 -12.31 -12.50 -3.34
CA GLU A 90 -11.59 -13.36 -2.37
C GLU A 90 -10.08 -13.41 -2.62
N GLU A 91 -9.66 -13.24 -3.90
CA GLU A 91 -8.24 -13.18 -4.25
C GLU A 91 -7.59 -11.81 -4.01
N ALA A 92 -8.36 -10.79 -3.65
CA ALA A 92 -7.83 -9.46 -3.43
C ALA A 92 -7.17 -9.33 -2.07
N SER A 93 -6.08 -8.56 -2.04
CA SER A 93 -5.40 -8.19 -0.81
C SER A 93 -6.02 -6.96 -0.17
N VAL A 94 -6.73 -6.15 -0.95
CA VAL A 94 -7.40 -4.94 -0.47
C VAL A 94 -8.77 -4.81 -1.12
N TYR A 95 -9.77 -4.53 -0.31
CA TYR A 95 -11.11 -4.12 -0.72
C TYR A 95 -11.20 -2.59 -0.62
N LEU A 96 -11.47 -1.93 -1.73
CA LEU A 96 -11.81 -0.52 -1.77
C LEU A 96 -13.31 -0.41 -2.01
N VAL A 97 -14.05 -0.01 -0.98
CA VAL A 97 -15.52 -0.02 -1.01
C VAL A 97 -16.06 1.40 -1.04
N HIS A 98 -16.80 1.75 -2.07
CA HIS A 98 -17.56 3.00 -2.11
C HIS A 98 -18.82 2.84 -1.26
N TRP A 99 -18.89 3.55 -0.13
CA TRP A 99 -19.91 3.38 0.89
C TRP A 99 -21.34 3.44 0.33
N HIS A 100 -21.68 4.52 -0.38
CA HIS A 100 -23.06 4.75 -0.83
C HIS A 100 -23.55 3.71 -1.83
N ASP A 101 -22.68 3.10 -2.60
CA ASP A 101 -23.05 2.08 -3.57
C ASP A 101 -23.30 0.72 -2.92
N TRP A 102 -22.69 0.48 -1.74
CA TRP A 102 -22.66 -0.82 -1.08
C TRP A 102 -23.09 -0.80 0.38
N ALA A 103 -23.69 0.31 0.86
CA ALA A 103 -24.10 0.44 2.27
C ALA A 103 -25.04 -0.68 2.74
N ASN A 104 -25.99 -1.10 1.88
CA ASN A 104 -26.93 -2.17 2.19
C ASN A 104 -26.29 -3.56 2.21
N ASP A 105 -25.17 -3.73 1.54
CA ASP A 105 -24.50 -5.01 1.33
C ASP A 105 -23.19 -5.11 2.13
N ILE A 106 -22.86 -4.08 2.92
CA ILE A 106 -21.60 -3.99 3.64
C ILE A 106 -21.39 -5.17 4.61
N SER A 107 -22.44 -5.63 5.28
CA SER A 107 -22.37 -6.77 6.19
C SER A 107 -21.98 -8.06 5.47
N GLU A 108 -22.47 -8.25 4.25
CA GLU A 108 -22.12 -9.39 3.42
C GLU A 108 -20.64 -9.31 2.98
N ILE A 109 -20.20 -8.14 2.52
CA ILE A 109 -18.79 -7.90 2.15
C ILE A 109 -17.87 -8.17 3.34
N LEU A 110 -18.24 -7.69 4.54
CA LEU A 110 -17.48 -7.91 5.78
C LEU A 110 -17.42 -9.39 6.18
N SER A 111 -18.49 -10.14 5.95
CA SER A 111 -18.53 -11.59 6.27
C SER A 111 -17.66 -12.42 5.33
N LYS A 112 -17.56 -12.01 4.06
CA LYS A 112 -16.76 -12.68 3.03
C LYS A 112 -15.31 -12.18 2.97
N LYS A 113 -14.98 -11.10 3.69
CA LYS A 113 -13.63 -10.54 3.72
C LYS A 113 -12.66 -11.49 4.41
N PRO A 114 -11.60 -11.98 3.74
CA PRO A 114 -10.58 -12.78 4.38
C PRO A 114 -9.83 -11.98 5.46
N ASP A 115 -9.37 -12.64 6.52
CA ASP A 115 -8.58 -11.99 7.59
C ASP A 115 -7.31 -11.33 7.08
N LYS A 116 -6.71 -11.89 6.03
CA LYS A 116 -5.52 -11.36 5.35
C LYS A 116 -5.83 -10.26 4.31
N CYS A 117 -7.06 -9.78 4.25
CA CYS A 117 -7.46 -8.71 3.35
C CYS A 117 -7.71 -7.42 4.14
N ALA A 118 -7.13 -6.32 3.69
CA ALA A 118 -7.48 -5.00 4.20
C ALA A 118 -8.74 -4.49 3.53
N MET A 119 -9.47 -3.61 4.20
CA MET A 119 -10.64 -2.95 3.67
C MET A 119 -10.54 -1.44 3.90
N VAL A 120 -10.69 -0.67 2.85
CA VAL A 120 -10.77 0.79 2.90
C VAL A 120 -12.15 1.19 2.41
N VAL A 121 -12.95 1.74 3.31
CA VAL A 121 -14.29 2.22 2.99
C VAL A 121 -14.22 3.70 2.67
N TYR A 122 -14.54 4.06 1.45
CA TYR A 122 -14.61 5.44 1.01
C TYR A 122 -16.04 5.97 1.13
N ALA A 123 -16.26 6.89 2.05
CA ALA A 123 -17.53 7.57 2.29
C ALA A 123 -17.36 9.07 2.02
N PRO A 124 -17.57 9.54 0.79
CA PRO A 124 -17.46 10.97 0.44
C PRO A 124 -18.31 11.84 1.37
N TYR A 125 -17.73 12.92 1.86
CA TYR A 125 -18.38 13.80 2.84
C TYR A 125 -19.67 14.46 2.31
N ASP A 126 -19.70 14.75 1.02
CA ASP A 126 -20.81 15.38 0.31
C ASP A 126 -22.05 14.47 0.16
N LYS A 127 -21.89 13.17 0.30
CA LYS A 127 -22.95 12.16 0.13
C LYS A 127 -23.57 11.66 1.43
N GLY A 128 -23.20 12.25 2.57
CA GLY A 128 -23.73 11.92 3.87
C GLY A 128 -22.83 11.03 4.74
N LYS A 129 -23.15 10.95 6.01
CA LYS A 129 -22.39 10.25 7.04
C LYS A 129 -22.79 8.77 7.10
N ILE A 130 -21.83 7.90 7.41
CA ILE A 130 -22.10 6.51 7.78
C ILE A 130 -22.88 6.51 9.11
N PRO A 131 -24.01 5.79 9.23
CA PRO A 131 -24.73 5.66 10.48
C PRO A 131 -23.83 5.08 11.60
N ASP A 132 -24.02 5.55 12.82
CA ASP A 132 -23.15 5.22 13.95
C ASP A 132 -23.13 3.72 14.26
N GLU A 133 -24.23 3.00 14.06
CA GLU A 133 -24.28 1.55 14.21
C GLU A 133 -23.40 0.81 13.19
N GLN A 134 -23.47 1.25 11.93
CA GLN A 134 -22.67 0.67 10.86
C GLN A 134 -21.19 1.04 11.01
N MET A 135 -20.90 2.24 11.52
CA MET A 135 -19.53 2.64 11.84
C MET A 135 -18.93 1.76 12.93
N LYS A 136 -19.66 1.45 13.99
CA LYS A 136 -19.22 0.51 15.04
C LYS A 136 -18.91 -0.88 14.48
N ASN A 137 -19.71 -1.35 13.51
CA ASN A 137 -19.48 -2.64 12.86
C ASN A 137 -18.18 -2.62 12.01
N LEU A 138 -17.89 -1.50 11.35
CA LEU A 138 -16.65 -1.33 10.58
C LEU A 138 -15.42 -1.23 11.50
N ASP A 139 -15.50 -0.43 12.57
CA ASP A 139 -14.42 -0.23 13.55
C ASP A 139 -14.06 -1.52 14.30
N GLY A 140 -15.04 -2.39 14.51
CA GLY A 140 -14.83 -3.69 15.13
C GLY A 140 -14.12 -4.74 14.25
N LYS A 141 -13.89 -4.45 12.96
CA LYS A 141 -13.26 -5.38 12.02
C LYS A 141 -11.78 -5.06 11.81
N ARG A 142 -10.95 -6.09 11.96
CA ARG A 142 -9.49 -5.97 11.75
C ARG A 142 -9.18 -5.47 10.33
N HIS A 143 -8.16 -4.64 10.22
CA HIS A 143 -7.66 -4.11 8.96
C HIS A 143 -8.72 -3.38 8.13
N THR A 144 -9.65 -2.69 8.81
CA THR A 144 -10.66 -1.86 8.17
C THR A 144 -10.39 -0.40 8.51
N ALA A 145 -10.40 0.45 7.51
CA ALA A 145 -10.26 1.90 7.65
C ALA A 145 -11.39 2.59 6.91
N VAL A 146 -11.88 3.71 7.46
CA VAL A 146 -12.88 4.55 6.83
C VAL A 146 -12.24 5.88 6.47
N THR A 147 -12.38 6.32 5.23
CA THR A 147 -11.92 7.62 4.76
C THR A 147 -13.02 8.37 4.03
N ASN A 148 -13.11 9.65 4.27
CA ASN A 148 -14.09 10.55 3.62
C ASN A 148 -13.42 11.54 2.66
N PHE A 149 -12.10 11.63 2.65
CA PHE A 149 -11.36 12.50 1.76
C PHE A 149 -10.68 11.72 0.64
N ARG A 150 -11.03 12.06 -0.60
CA ARG A 150 -10.43 11.44 -1.79
C ARG A 150 -8.90 11.57 -1.81
N GLY A 151 -8.37 12.71 -1.35
CA GLY A 151 -6.92 12.94 -1.31
C GLY A 151 -6.16 12.03 -0.35
N ARG A 152 -6.83 11.44 0.65
CA ARG A 152 -6.21 10.49 1.60
C ARG A 152 -6.32 9.04 1.16
N LEU A 153 -7.20 8.76 0.21
CA LEU A 153 -7.58 7.40 -0.16
C LEU A 153 -6.38 6.54 -0.58
N LEU A 154 -5.49 7.10 -1.42
CA LEU A 154 -4.27 6.39 -1.84
C LEU A 154 -3.34 6.11 -0.66
N ASN A 155 -3.17 7.07 0.26
CA ASN A 155 -2.36 6.90 1.45
C ASN A 155 -2.90 5.78 2.33
N ASP A 156 -4.21 5.75 2.56
CA ASP A 156 -4.86 4.74 3.40
C ASP A 156 -4.76 3.34 2.76
N ILE A 157 -4.89 3.23 1.44
CA ILE A 157 -4.70 1.97 0.70
C ILE A 157 -3.25 1.48 0.82
N VAL A 158 -2.27 2.35 0.58
CA VAL A 158 -0.84 1.99 0.66
C VAL A 158 -0.47 1.60 2.10
N THR A 159 -0.93 2.37 3.09
CA THR A 159 -0.72 2.06 4.51
C THR A 159 -1.31 0.70 4.87
N ALA A 160 -2.55 0.43 4.47
CA ALA A 160 -3.20 -0.86 4.68
C ALA A 160 -2.40 -2.01 4.05
N MET A 161 -1.86 -1.81 2.85
CA MET A 161 -1.03 -2.82 2.18
C MET A 161 0.29 -3.08 2.90
N ILE A 162 0.93 -2.05 3.43
CA ILE A 162 2.20 -2.17 4.15
C ILE A 162 1.99 -2.88 5.48
N THR A 163 1.00 -2.45 6.25
CA THR A 163 0.74 -2.99 7.60
C THR A 163 0.29 -4.44 7.59
N MET A 164 -0.31 -4.91 6.48
CA MET A 164 -0.70 -6.30 6.32
C MET A 164 0.43 -7.20 5.79
N SER A 165 1.56 -6.63 5.37
CA SER A 165 2.71 -7.41 4.87
C SER A 165 3.67 -7.83 5.98
N LEU A 166 3.41 -7.40 7.18
CA LEU A 166 4.13 -7.76 8.40
C LEU A 166 3.43 -8.90 9.11
#